data_3cc3f0c506bd2c83aadf6246a8891f71
#
_entry.id   3cc3f0c506bd2c83aadf6246a8891f71
#
_cell.length_a   1.000
_cell.length_b   1.000
_cell.length_c   1.000
_cell.angle_alpha   90.00
_cell.angle_beta   90.00
_cell.angle_gamma   90.00
#
_symmetry.space_group_name_H-M   'P 1'
#
loop_
_entity.id
_entity.type
_entity.pdbx_description
1 polymer ?
#
loop_
_entity_poly.entity_id
_entity_poly.type
_entity_poly.pdbx_seq_one_letter_code
_entity_poly.pdbx_strand_id
1 'polypeptide(L)'
;MKLFDMFVSVEAARSLARRVAIYNGNLLKKFQPPAVHYAMASKILCTETAFKVASQAIQIHGGYGLCKEYVIEKIFRDSRAAMIEDGTNEVLSLAGADRLLSAKVRGEV
;
A
#
# COMPACT_ATOMS: atom_id res chain seq x y z
N MET A 1 5.69 -15.42 15.00
CA MET A 1 5.45 -14.44 16.07
C MET A 1 4.87 -13.15 15.48
N LYS A 2 3.72 -12.70 15.97
CA LYS A 2 2.96 -11.60 15.33
C LYS A 2 3.75 -10.31 15.13
N LEU A 3 4.52 -9.89 16.11
CA LEU A 3 5.32 -8.66 16.01
C LEU A 3 6.36 -8.73 14.88
N PHE A 4 7.01 -9.87 14.73
CA PHE A 4 8.01 -10.03 13.68
C PHE A 4 7.35 -10.08 12.29
N ASP A 5 6.21 -10.75 12.18
CA ASP A 5 5.44 -10.80 10.92
C ASP A 5 4.95 -9.41 10.52
N MET A 6 4.51 -8.61 11.49
CA MET A 6 4.14 -7.20 11.27
C MET A 6 5.35 -6.39 10.77
N PHE A 7 6.50 -6.55 11.40
CA PHE A 7 7.74 -5.89 10.97
C PHE A 7 8.10 -6.25 9.53
N VAL A 8 8.12 -7.54 9.21
CA VAL A 8 8.44 -8.01 7.84
C VAL A 8 7.48 -7.43 6.81
N SER A 9 6.18 -7.44 7.10
CA SER A 9 5.16 -6.91 6.21
C SER A 9 5.34 -5.42 5.94
N VAL A 10 5.62 -4.65 6.99
CA VAL A 10 5.86 -3.20 6.88
C VAL A 10 7.13 -2.92 6.08
N GLU A 11 8.22 -3.65 6.33
CA GLU A 11 9.47 -3.45 5.60
C GLU A 11 9.33 -3.81 4.12
N ALA A 12 8.59 -4.86 3.79
CA ALA A 12 8.31 -5.23 2.41
C ALA A 12 7.51 -4.14 1.67
N ALA A 13 6.45 -3.64 2.30
CA ALA A 13 5.62 -2.57 1.73
C ALA A 13 6.41 -1.27 1.56
N ARG A 14 7.19 -0.90 2.58
CA ARG A 14 8.06 0.29 2.54
C ARG A 14 9.09 0.19 1.43
N SER A 15 9.70 -0.97 1.26
CA SER A 15 10.70 -1.21 0.21
C SER A 15 10.09 -1.04 -1.18
N LEU A 16 8.90 -1.58 -1.41
CA LEU A 16 8.20 -1.38 -2.68
C LEU A 16 7.88 0.10 -2.92
N ALA A 17 7.33 0.77 -1.91
CA ALA A 17 6.97 2.19 -2.02
C ALA A 17 8.18 3.06 -2.37
N ARG A 18 9.30 2.85 -1.71
CA ARG A 18 10.56 3.58 -1.99
C ARG A 18 11.05 3.32 -3.39
N ARG A 19 11.07 2.05 -3.81
CA ARG A 19 11.50 1.67 -5.16
C ARG A 19 10.64 2.32 -6.23
N VAL A 20 9.32 2.30 -6.07
CA VAL A 20 8.38 2.90 -7.01
C VAL A 20 8.55 4.42 -7.05
N ALA A 21 8.72 5.07 -5.91
CA ALA A 21 8.93 6.52 -5.83
C ALA A 21 10.20 6.94 -6.58
N ILE A 22 11.30 6.22 -6.38
CA ILE A 22 12.58 6.50 -7.05
C ILE A 22 12.45 6.26 -8.55
N TYR A 23 11.89 5.15 -8.95
CA TYR A 23 11.72 4.78 -10.36
C TYR A 23 10.88 5.82 -11.11
N ASN A 24 9.70 6.13 -10.59
CA ASN A 24 8.81 7.11 -11.21
C ASN A 24 9.39 8.54 -11.14
N GLY A 25 10.08 8.88 -10.05
CA GLY A 25 10.77 10.14 -9.93
C GLY A 25 11.86 10.33 -11.01
N ASN A 26 12.60 9.28 -11.31
CA ASN A 26 13.61 9.30 -12.36
C ASN A 26 12.99 9.45 -13.76
N LEU A 27 11.87 8.78 -14.02
CA LEU A 27 11.13 8.94 -15.28
C LEU A 27 10.65 10.38 -15.46
N LEU A 28 10.07 10.98 -14.42
CA LEU A 28 9.59 12.37 -14.47
C LEU A 28 10.73 13.36 -14.70
N LYS A 29 11.91 13.14 -14.12
CA LYS A 29 13.09 13.97 -14.35
C LYS A 29 13.54 13.95 -15.81
N LYS A 30 13.25 12.88 -16.53
CA LYS A 30 13.56 12.70 -17.95
C LYS A 30 12.39 13.10 -18.86
N PHE A 31 11.37 13.76 -18.31
CA PHE A 31 10.15 14.13 -19.02
C PHE A 31 9.42 12.93 -19.64
N GLN A 32 9.57 11.74 -19.02
CA GLN A 32 8.88 10.53 -19.42
C GLN A 32 7.65 10.29 -18.51
N PRO A 33 6.59 9.66 -19.04
CA PRO A 33 5.41 9.37 -18.24
C PRO A 33 5.74 8.35 -17.14
N PRO A 34 5.14 8.49 -15.94
CA PRO A 34 5.37 7.54 -14.85
C PRO A 34 4.76 6.17 -15.16
N ALA A 35 5.33 5.14 -14.55
CA ALA A 35 4.79 3.79 -14.60
C ALA A 35 3.61 3.67 -13.61
N VAL A 36 2.41 3.91 -14.09
CA VAL A 36 1.20 4.02 -13.25
C VAL A 36 0.86 2.68 -12.59
N HIS A 37 1.11 1.56 -13.27
CA HIS A 37 0.85 0.23 -12.70
C HIS A 37 1.72 -0.05 -11.47
N TYR A 38 2.96 0.45 -11.42
CA TYR A 38 3.80 0.35 -10.21
C TYR A 38 3.25 1.21 -9.07
N ALA A 39 2.76 2.41 -9.38
CA ALA A 39 2.15 3.28 -8.37
C ALA A 39 0.89 2.63 -7.78
N MET A 40 0.06 2.04 -8.62
CA MET A 40 -1.14 1.30 -8.17
C MET A 40 -0.78 0.09 -7.32
N ALA A 41 0.21 -0.71 -7.73
CA ALA A 41 0.70 -1.85 -6.95
C ALA A 41 1.20 -1.42 -5.57
N SER A 42 1.95 -0.33 -5.51
CA SER A 42 2.46 0.23 -4.26
C SER A 42 1.32 0.69 -3.35
N LYS A 43 0.34 1.42 -3.89
CA LYS A 43 -0.82 1.89 -3.11
C LYS A 43 -1.60 0.71 -2.53
N ILE A 44 -1.89 -0.29 -3.33
CA ILE A 44 -2.65 -1.47 -2.90
C ILE A 44 -1.89 -2.23 -1.80
N LEU A 45 -0.63 -2.55 -2.03
CA LEU A 45 0.15 -3.30 -1.04
C LEU A 45 0.31 -2.52 0.27
N CYS A 46 0.65 -1.24 0.20
CA CYS A 46 0.88 -0.43 1.39
C CYS A 46 -0.39 -0.24 2.21
N THR A 47 -1.52 0.04 1.57
CA THR A 47 -2.79 0.25 2.28
C THR A 47 -3.33 -1.05 2.88
N GLU A 48 -3.24 -2.16 2.17
CA GLU A 48 -3.65 -3.47 2.70
C GLU A 48 -2.74 -3.91 3.85
N THR A 49 -1.44 -3.69 3.73
CA THR A 49 -0.48 -3.98 4.81
C THR A 49 -0.76 -3.13 6.04
N ALA A 50 -0.99 -1.83 5.86
CA ALA A 50 -1.32 -0.93 6.96
C ALA A 50 -2.58 -1.37 7.70
N PHE A 51 -3.62 -1.78 6.97
CA PHE A 51 -4.85 -2.27 7.58
C PHE A 51 -4.61 -3.56 8.38
N LYS A 52 -3.93 -4.53 7.81
CA LYS A 52 -3.61 -5.80 8.48
C LYS A 52 -2.77 -5.59 9.74
N VAL A 53 -1.75 -4.75 9.65
CA VAL A 53 -0.85 -4.46 10.77
C VAL A 53 -1.59 -3.71 11.87
N ALA A 54 -2.41 -2.71 11.53
CA ALA A 54 -3.21 -1.98 12.50
C ALA A 54 -4.21 -2.91 13.20
N SER A 55 -4.85 -3.81 12.47
CA SER A 55 -5.76 -4.81 13.04
C SER A 55 -5.03 -5.74 14.03
N GLN A 56 -3.85 -6.22 13.69
CA GLN A 56 -3.02 -7.04 14.57
C GLN A 56 -2.58 -6.26 15.82
N ALA A 57 -2.27 -4.97 15.65
CA ALA A 57 -1.89 -4.11 16.76
C ALA A 57 -3.04 -3.94 17.76
N ILE A 58 -4.28 -3.78 17.28
CA ILE A 58 -5.46 -3.78 18.16
C ILE A 58 -5.54 -5.09 18.94
N GLN A 59 -5.35 -6.22 18.28
CA GLN A 59 -5.38 -7.53 18.92
C GLN A 59 -4.34 -7.64 20.04
N ILE A 60 -3.14 -7.12 19.82
CA ILE A 60 -2.06 -7.11 20.83
C ILE A 60 -2.42 -6.22 22.02
N HIS A 61 -3.07 -5.08 21.79
CA HIS A 61 -3.54 -4.19 22.86
C HIS A 61 -4.70 -4.80 23.66
N GLY A 62 -5.38 -5.80 23.11
CA GLY A 62 -6.60 -6.36 23.72
C GLY A 62 -7.74 -5.34 23.72
N GLY A 63 -8.60 -5.38 24.74
CA GLY A 63 -9.73 -4.47 24.85
C GLY A 63 -9.35 -2.99 24.86
N TYR A 64 -8.16 -2.65 25.34
CA TYR A 64 -7.66 -1.27 25.30
C TYR A 64 -7.48 -0.73 23.88
N GLY A 65 -7.23 -1.61 22.91
CA GLY A 65 -7.08 -1.22 21.51
C GLY A 65 -8.33 -0.63 20.88
N LEU A 66 -9.50 -0.85 21.50
CA LEU A 66 -10.78 -0.30 21.06
C LEU A 66 -11.11 1.04 21.75
N CYS A 67 -10.29 1.46 22.70
CA CYS A 67 -10.54 2.68 23.48
C CYS A 67 -9.87 3.88 22.80
N LYS A 68 -10.57 5.02 22.80
CA LYS A 68 -10.07 6.26 22.18
C LYS A 68 -8.85 6.86 22.87
N GLU A 69 -8.58 6.46 24.10
CA GLU A 69 -7.38 6.87 24.85
C GLU A 69 -6.10 6.34 24.23
N TYR A 70 -6.18 5.30 23.40
CA TYR A 70 -5.06 4.71 22.69
C TYR A 70 -5.17 5.04 21.19
N VAL A 71 -4.09 5.54 20.62
CA VAL A 71 -4.08 6.03 19.23
C VAL A 71 -4.36 4.93 18.19
N ILE A 72 -4.17 3.67 18.56
CA ILE A 72 -4.27 2.55 17.61
C ILE A 72 -5.66 2.42 16.96
N GLU A 73 -6.75 2.75 17.68
CA GLU A 73 -8.09 2.69 17.11
C GLU A 73 -8.26 3.70 15.97
N LYS A 74 -7.65 4.88 16.11
CA LYS A 74 -7.64 5.89 15.03
C LYS A 74 -6.80 5.46 13.85
N ILE A 75 -5.62 4.91 14.10
CA ILE A 75 -4.74 4.40 13.04
C ILE A 75 -5.45 3.31 12.25
N PHE A 76 -6.18 2.42 12.92
CA PHE A 76 -6.97 1.37 12.28
C PHE A 76 -8.05 1.96 11.36
N ARG A 77 -8.81 2.94 11.84
CA ARG A 77 -9.85 3.60 11.04
C ARG A 77 -9.24 4.32 9.83
N ASP A 78 -8.15 5.04 10.03
CA ASP A 78 -7.47 5.76 8.96
C ASP A 78 -6.90 4.79 7.91
N SER A 79 -6.34 3.65 8.35
CA SER A 79 -5.82 2.64 7.44
C SER A 79 -6.93 1.99 6.61
N ARG A 80 -8.12 1.82 7.19
CA ARG A 80 -9.28 1.28 6.45
C ARG A 80 -9.74 2.28 5.38
N ALA A 81 -9.78 3.55 5.70
CA ALA A 81 -10.15 4.62 4.77
C ALA A 81 -9.17 4.68 3.59
N ALA A 82 -7.88 4.49 3.83
CA ALA A 82 -6.85 4.52 2.80
C ALA A 82 -7.06 3.47 1.69
N MET A 83 -7.72 2.36 1.98
CA MET A 83 -8.06 1.33 0.98
C MET A 83 -9.18 1.76 0.03
N ILE A 84 -9.91 2.80 0.38
CA ILE A 84 -11.07 3.32 -0.37
C ILE A 84 -10.70 4.61 -1.11
N GLU A 85 -9.86 5.43 -0.50
CA GLU A 85 -9.47 6.75 -1.02
C GLU A 85 -8.68 6.65 -2.33
N ASP A 86 -8.81 7.68 -3.17
CA ASP A 86 -8.07 7.81 -4.44
C ASP A 86 -8.28 6.62 -5.40
N GLY A 87 -9.49 6.08 -5.37
CA GLY A 87 -9.87 4.85 -6.05
C GLY A 87 -9.74 3.65 -5.11
N THR A 88 -10.77 2.84 -5.05
CA THR A 88 -10.75 1.62 -4.22
C THR A 88 -9.67 0.66 -4.73
N ASN A 89 -9.15 -0.17 -3.82
CA ASN A 89 -8.13 -1.13 -4.20
C ASN A 89 -8.61 -2.11 -5.29
N GLU A 90 -9.91 -2.44 -5.30
CA GLU A 90 -10.50 -3.29 -6.36
C GLU A 90 -10.45 -2.60 -7.73
N VAL A 91 -10.84 -1.34 -7.80
CA VAL A 91 -10.79 -0.55 -9.05
C VAL A 91 -9.35 -0.37 -9.51
N LEU A 92 -8.43 -0.08 -8.59
CA LEU A 92 -7.01 0.06 -8.94
C LEU A 92 -6.39 -1.25 -9.39
N SER A 93 -6.82 -2.39 -8.84
CA SER A 93 -6.35 -3.71 -9.28
C SER A 93 -6.74 -3.99 -10.73
N LEU A 94 -7.97 -3.68 -11.10
CA LEU A 94 -8.44 -3.83 -12.49
C LEU A 94 -7.68 -2.90 -13.43
N ALA A 95 -7.57 -1.62 -13.08
CA ALA A 95 -6.85 -0.64 -13.88
C ALA A 95 -5.35 -0.98 -13.99
N GLY A 96 -4.76 -1.45 -12.90
CA GLY A 96 -3.36 -1.88 -12.87
C GLY A 96 -3.10 -3.08 -13.77
N ALA A 97 -4.00 -4.06 -13.75
CA ALA A 97 -3.91 -5.23 -14.62
C ALA A 97 -3.97 -4.83 -16.10
N ASP A 98 -4.89 -3.94 -16.44
CA ASP A 98 -5.01 -3.43 -17.82
C ASP A 98 -3.72 -2.72 -18.26
N ARG A 99 -3.18 -1.86 -17.41
CA ARG A 99 -1.92 -1.15 -17.68
C ARG A 99 -0.74 -2.11 -17.83
N LEU A 100 -0.68 -3.14 -16.97
CA LEU A 100 0.38 -4.14 -17.03
C LEU A 100 0.32 -4.95 -18.32
N LEU A 101 -0.86 -5.39 -18.74
CA LEU A 101 -1.05 -6.12 -19.99
C LEU A 101 -0.68 -5.27 -21.20
N SER A 102 -1.09 -4.01 -21.21
CA SER A 102 -0.74 -3.07 -22.26
C SER A 102 0.78 -2.83 -22.33
N ALA A 103 1.45 -2.69 -21.19
CA ALA A 103 2.90 -2.53 -21.12
C ALA A 103 3.63 -3.78 -21.64
N LYS A 104 3.13 -4.97 -21.31
CA LYS A 104 3.67 -6.24 -21.80
C LYS A 104 3.57 -6.35 -23.32
N VAL A 105 2.44 -5.97 -23.90
CA VAL A 105 2.24 -5.96 -25.35
C VAL A 105 3.24 -5.03 -26.03
N ARG A 106 3.56 -3.89 -25.40
CA ARG A 106 4.56 -2.94 -25.93
C ARG A 106 6.01 -3.35 -25.65
N GLY A 107 6.23 -4.45 -24.95
CA GLY A 107 7.59 -4.93 -24.60
C GLY A 107 8.26 -4.12 -23.48
N GLU A 108 7.48 -3.42 -22.65
CA GLU A 108 8.00 -2.59 -21.55
C GLU A 108 8.14 -3.35 -20.22
N VAL A 109 7.68 -4.59 -20.19
CA VAL A 109 7.69 -5.43 -18.98
C VAL A 109 8.16 -6.85 -19.31
#